data_95704b7d8448e9a0454d36f6ab3279ed
#
_entry.id   95704b7d8448e9a0454d36f6ab3279ed
#
_cell.length_a   1.000
_cell.length_b   1.000
_cell.length_c   1.000
_cell.angle_alpha   90.00
_cell.angle_beta   90.00
_cell.angle_gamma   90.00
#
_symmetry.space_group_name_H-M   'P 1'
#
loop_
_entity.id
_entity.type
_entity.pdbx_description
1 polymer ?
#
loop_
_entity_poly.entity_id
_entity_poly.type
_entity_poly.pdbx_seq_one_letter_code
_entity_poly.pdbx_strand_id
1 'polypeptide(L)'
;MKIDGGCHCGYITYEAEADPERTTICHCTDCQRLSGSAFRVVVRVPGDTFKITAGEPTIYVKTAESGARRVQGFCPRCGTPIYSTAEGDEPKFFSVRVGTVRQRAALVPQVQISLTTRLADRPRLHSQAGKAVSYGALIRMRGISSEACRVASMHFS
;
A
#
# COMPACT_ATOMS: atom_id res chain seq x y z
N MET A 1 6.06 -2.35 19.19
CA MET A 1 6.30 -0.89 19.15
C MET A 1 5.01 -0.17 18.80
N LYS A 2 4.77 1.03 19.35
CA LYS A 2 3.65 1.87 18.89
C LYS A 2 3.93 2.42 17.51
N ILE A 3 2.92 2.37 16.67
CA ILE A 3 2.93 2.94 15.32
C ILE A 3 1.72 3.84 15.11
N ASP A 4 1.88 4.85 14.30
CA ASP A 4 0.80 5.68 13.79
C ASP A 4 0.99 5.91 12.28
N GLY A 5 -0.08 6.29 11.62
CA GLY A 5 -0.03 6.49 10.18
C GLY A 5 -1.32 7.06 9.62
N GLY A 6 -1.39 7.06 8.30
CA GLY A 6 -2.58 7.57 7.62
C GLY A 6 -2.50 7.46 6.11
N CYS A 7 -3.56 7.90 5.45
CA CYS A 7 -3.63 7.95 3.99
C CYS A 7 -2.84 9.15 3.44
N HIS A 8 -2.59 9.12 2.13
CA HIS A 8 -1.83 10.17 1.43
C HIS A 8 -2.42 11.58 1.62
N CYS A 9 -3.74 11.73 1.59
CA CYS A 9 -4.40 13.04 1.74
C CYS A 9 -4.66 13.47 3.19
N GLY A 10 -4.26 12.67 4.20
CA GLY A 10 -4.44 12.96 5.62
C GLY A 10 -5.88 12.76 6.17
N TYR A 11 -6.87 12.40 5.33
CA TYR A 11 -8.25 12.20 5.78
C TYR A 11 -8.39 11.05 6.77
N ILE A 12 -7.70 9.92 6.53
CA ILE A 12 -7.66 8.78 7.46
C ILE A 12 -6.38 8.83 8.24
N THR A 13 -6.49 8.71 9.56
CA THR A 13 -5.37 8.47 10.48
C THR A 13 -5.67 7.29 11.37
N TYR A 14 -4.64 6.61 11.86
CA TYR A 14 -4.76 5.45 12.73
C TYR A 14 -3.56 5.31 13.66
N GLU A 15 -3.73 4.53 14.71
CA GLU A 15 -2.69 4.08 15.62
C GLU A 15 -2.80 2.57 15.85
N ALA A 16 -1.69 1.92 16.20
CA ALA A 16 -1.64 0.50 16.54
C ALA A 16 -0.36 0.13 17.30
N GLU A 17 -0.29 -1.12 17.77
CA GLU A 17 0.94 -1.73 18.25
C GLU A 17 1.42 -2.78 17.25
N ALA A 18 2.66 -2.68 16.80
CA ALA A 18 3.26 -3.56 15.83
C ALA A 18 4.48 -4.28 16.39
N ASP A 19 4.65 -5.52 15.97
CA ASP A 19 5.88 -6.27 16.08
C ASP A 19 6.65 -6.16 14.75
N PRO A 20 7.80 -5.48 14.69
CA PRO A 20 8.57 -5.32 13.46
C PRO A 20 8.96 -6.65 12.82
N GLU A 21 9.17 -7.73 13.61
CA GLU A 21 9.51 -9.05 13.12
C GLU A 21 8.37 -9.71 12.31
N ARG A 22 7.15 -9.21 12.47
CA ARG A 22 5.96 -9.64 11.70
C ARG A 22 5.75 -8.85 10.42
N THR A 23 6.75 -8.12 9.96
CA THR A 23 6.70 -7.41 8.68
C THR A 23 6.99 -8.38 7.54
N THR A 24 6.09 -8.40 6.55
CA THR A 24 6.05 -9.41 5.51
C THR A 24 5.89 -8.78 4.12
N ILE A 25 6.62 -9.32 3.13
CA ILE A 25 6.35 -9.09 1.71
C ILE A 25 5.42 -10.19 1.20
N CYS A 26 4.31 -9.81 0.58
CA CYS A 26 3.38 -10.73 -0.05
C CYS A 26 3.36 -10.54 -1.57
N HIS A 27 3.65 -11.62 -2.31
CA HIS A 27 3.71 -11.65 -3.77
C HIS A 27 2.44 -12.22 -4.43
N CYS A 28 1.36 -12.54 -3.67
CA CYS A 28 0.16 -13.09 -4.28
C CYS A 28 -0.48 -12.13 -5.29
N THR A 29 -1.18 -12.68 -6.27
CA THR A 29 -1.81 -11.91 -7.36
C THR A 29 -2.78 -10.83 -6.87
N ASP A 30 -3.49 -11.09 -5.78
CA ASP A 30 -4.36 -10.11 -5.13
C ASP A 30 -3.57 -8.93 -4.55
N CYS A 31 -2.42 -9.21 -3.90
CA CYS A 31 -1.57 -8.15 -3.38
C CYS A 31 -1.01 -7.29 -4.50
N GLN A 32 -0.59 -7.92 -5.61
CA GLN A 32 -0.11 -7.21 -6.79
C GLN A 32 -1.20 -6.31 -7.40
N ARG A 33 -2.41 -6.85 -7.63
CA ARG A 33 -3.54 -6.09 -8.20
C ARG A 33 -4.00 -4.95 -7.30
N LEU A 34 -4.16 -5.22 -6.00
CA LEU A 34 -4.66 -4.23 -5.04
C LEU A 34 -3.63 -3.15 -4.64
N SER A 35 -2.35 -3.34 -4.96
CA SER A 35 -1.31 -2.34 -4.75
C SER A 35 -0.83 -1.67 -6.04
N GLY A 36 -1.14 -2.27 -7.20
CA GLY A 36 -0.59 -1.83 -8.48
C GLY A 36 0.93 -1.98 -8.56
N SER A 37 1.51 -2.93 -7.78
CA SER A 37 2.96 -3.16 -7.74
C SER A 37 3.30 -4.66 -7.73
N ALA A 38 4.57 -5.02 -7.88
CA ALA A 38 5.02 -6.41 -7.92
C ALA A 38 4.80 -7.20 -6.62
N PHE A 39 4.59 -6.51 -5.51
CA PHE A 39 4.36 -7.08 -4.18
C PHE A 39 3.72 -6.04 -3.25
N ARG A 40 3.37 -6.49 -2.06
CA ARG A 40 2.85 -5.62 -1.01
C ARG A 40 3.61 -5.86 0.28
N VAL A 41 3.97 -4.79 1.00
CA VAL A 41 4.59 -4.87 2.32
C VAL A 41 3.53 -4.56 3.38
N VAL A 42 3.41 -5.47 4.36
CA VAL A 42 2.48 -5.33 5.48
C VAL A 42 3.16 -5.66 6.80
N VAL A 43 2.68 -5.05 7.87
CA VAL A 43 2.95 -5.49 9.25
C VAL A 43 1.66 -5.98 9.87
N ARG A 44 1.69 -7.12 10.56
CA ARG A 44 0.52 -7.66 11.27
C ARG A 44 0.43 -7.06 12.66
N VAL A 45 -0.72 -6.49 12.97
CA VAL A 45 -1.02 -5.90 14.28
C VAL A 45 -2.23 -6.58 14.89
N PRO A 46 -2.29 -6.79 16.23
CA PRO A 46 -3.48 -7.28 16.91
C PRO A 46 -4.67 -6.34 16.71
N GLY A 47 -5.87 -6.91 16.58
CA GLY A 47 -7.07 -6.14 16.27
C GLY A 47 -7.52 -5.21 17.38
N ASP A 48 -7.25 -5.58 18.62
CA ASP A 48 -7.54 -4.80 19.83
C ASP A 48 -6.64 -3.55 19.94
N THR A 49 -5.49 -3.55 19.29
CA THR A 49 -4.57 -2.39 19.28
C THR A 49 -4.79 -1.47 18.09
N PHE A 50 -5.46 -1.93 17.01
CA PHE A 50 -5.68 -1.13 15.80
C PHE A 50 -6.89 -0.22 15.93
N LYS A 51 -6.67 1.09 15.83
CA LYS A 51 -7.71 2.10 15.99
C LYS A 51 -7.61 3.16 14.89
N ILE A 52 -8.71 3.38 14.18
CA ILE A 52 -8.86 4.56 13.32
C ILE A 52 -9.09 5.77 14.22
N THR A 53 -8.25 6.78 14.11
CA THR A 53 -8.30 8.01 14.92
C THR A 53 -8.99 9.17 14.22
N ALA A 54 -9.03 9.13 12.87
CA ALA A 54 -9.81 10.08 12.07
C ALA A 54 -10.20 9.46 10.72
N GLY A 55 -11.31 9.95 10.16
CA GLY A 55 -11.86 9.52 8.88
C GLY A 55 -12.53 8.16 8.94
N GLU A 56 -13.19 7.79 7.84
CA GLU A 56 -13.87 6.51 7.68
C GLU A 56 -13.37 5.82 6.41
N PRO A 57 -12.79 4.61 6.52
CA PRO A 57 -12.36 3.85 5.35
C PRO A 57 -13.54 3.33 4.54
N THR A 58 -13.43 3.36 3.23
CA THR A 58 -14.27 2.54 2.36
C THR A 58 -13.83 1.09 2.46
N ILE A 59 -14.80 0.18 2.50
CA ILE A 59 -14.59 -1.26 2.66
C ILE A 59 -14.88 -1.97 1.35
N TYR A 60 -13.94 -2.80 0.92
CA TYR A 60 -14.11 -3.78 -0.13
C TYR A 60 -13.85 -5.19 0.42
N VAL A 61 -14.81 -6.08 0.27
CA VAL A 61 -14.67 -7.49 0.69
C VAL A 61 -14.42 -8.35 -0.52
N LYS A 62 -13.32 -9.09 -0.52
CA LYS A 62 -12.98 -10.06 -1.56
C LYS A 62 -12.98 -11.48 -1.02
N THR A 63 -13.19 -12.46 -1.89
CA THR A 63 -12.93 -13.87 -1.62
C THR A 63 -11.49 -14.19 -2.05
N ALA A 64 -10.67 -14.74 -1.15
CA ALA A 64 -9.33 -15.22 -1.45
C ALA A 64 -9.39 -16.57 -2.19
N GLU A 65 -8.28 -17.01 -2.79
CA GLU A 65 -8.15 -18.33 -3.42
C GLU A 65 -8.50 -19.48 -2.47
N SER A 66 -8.25 -19.30 -1.16
CA SER A 66 -8.62 -20.24 -0.10
C SER A 66 -10.12 -20.26 0.24
N GLY A 67 -10.95 -19.44 -0.42
CA GLY A 67 -12.37 -19.25 -0.07
C GLY A 67 -12.62 -18.28 1.07
N ALA A 68 -11.58 -17.86 1.80
CA ALA A 68 -11.73 -16.95 2.96
C ALA A 68 -12.12 -15.54 2.52
N ARG A 69 -13.09 -14.95 3.22
CA ARG A 69 -13.50 -13.56 3.03
C ARG A 69 -12.50 -12.60 3.67
N ARG A 70 -12.05 -11.61 2.89
CA ARG A 70 -11.01 -10.66 3.29
C ARG A 70 -11.45 -9.23 3.07
N VAL A 71 -11.54 -8.49 4.16
CA VAL A 71 -11.83 -7.05 4.17
C VAL A 71 -10.59 -6.25 3.76
N GLN A 72 -10.78 -5.26 2.90
CA GLN A 72 -9.77 -4.28 2.51
C GLN A 72 -10.30 -2.89 2.86
N GLY A 73 -9.61 -2.17 3.74
CA GLY A 73 -9.93 -0.78 4.07
C GLY A 73 -9.03 0.19 3.30
N PHE A 74 -9.62 1.20 2.67
CA PHE A 74 -8.89 2.21 1.91
C PHE A 74 -9.55 3.59 2.03
N CYS A 75 -8.80 4.63 1.75
CA CYS A 75 -9.29 6.00 1.82
C CYS A 75 -10.27 6.30 0.67
N PRO A 76 -11.51 6.79 0.95
CA PRO A 76 -12.46 7.15 -0.09
C PRO A 76 -12.03 8.36 -0.93
N ARG A 77 -11.15 9.23 -0.40
CA ARG A 77 -10.74 10.48 -1.06
C ARG A 77 -9.53 10.29 -1.99
N CYS A 78 -8.55 9.48 -1.58
CA CYS A 78 -7.30 9.34 -2.34
C CYS A 78 -6.95 7.90 -2.73
N GLY A 79 -7.82 6.92 -2.40
CA GLY A 79 -7.63 5.52 -2.76
C GLY A 79 -6.51 4.81 -1.99
N THR A 80 -5.79 5.47 -1.06
CA THR A 80 -4.70 4.85 -0.32
C THR A 80 -5.20 3.64 0.45
N PRO A 81 -4.69 2.41 0.19
CA PRO A 81 -5.04 1.23 0.96
C PRO A 81 -4.38 1.30 2.34
N ILE A 82 -5.16 1.10 3.41
CA ILE A 82 -4.70 1.20 4.80
C ILE A 82 -4.43 -0.18 5.38
N TYR A 83 -5.41 -1.08 5.34
CA TYR A 83 -5.30 -2.40 5.97
C TYR A 83 -6.06 -3.49 5.21
N SER A 84 -5.82 -4.73 5.61
CA SER A 84 -6.74 -5.84 5.36
C SER A 84 -6.88 -6.70 6.61
N THR A 85 -8.06 -7.33 6.76
CA THR A 85 -8.37 -8.22 7.88
C THR A 85 -9.31 -9.34 7.44
N ALA A 86 -9.59 -10.32 8.30
CA ALA A 86 -10.67 -11.27 8.10
C ALA A 86 -12.02 -10.56 8.22
N GLU A 87 -13.06 -11.10 7.58
CA GLU A 87 -14.44 -10.72 7.82
C GLU A 87 -14.92 -11.35 9.15
N GLY A 88 -15.89 -10.73 9.84
CA GLY A 88 -16.44 -11.20 11.11
C GLY A 88 -15.92 -10.45 12.33
N ASP A 89 -16.41 -10.83 13.51
CA ASP A 89 -16.18 -10.13 14.78
C ASP A 89 -15.18 -10.83 15.71
N GLU A 90 -14.67 -12.00 15.32
CA GLU A 90 -13.67 -12.76 16.08
C GLU A 90 -12.37 -11.94 16.27
N PRO A 91 -11.59 -12.23 17.34
CA PRO A 91 -10.28 -11.63 17.52
C PRO A 91 -9.44 -11.79 16.26
N LYS A 92 -9.02 -10.68 15.67
CA LYS A 92 -8.39 -10.67 14.37
C LYS A 92 -7.11 -9.86 14.33
N PHE A 93 -6.33 -10.12 13.31
CA PHE A 93 -5.16 -9.31 12.98
C PHE A 93 -5.49 -8.38 11.81
N PHE A 94 -5.00 -7.16 11.91
CA PHE A 94 -4.96 -6.25 10.77
C PHE A 94 -3.58 -6.33 10.10
N SER A 95 -3.58 -6.50 8.78
CA SER A 95 -2.38 -6.38 7.96
C SER A 95 -2.29 -4.94 7.46
N VAL A 96 -1.61 -4.11 8.23
CA VAL A 96 -1.44 -2.67 7.94
C VAL A 96 -0.41 -2.47 6.84
N ARG A 97 -0.66 -1.53 5.94
CA ARG A 97 0.23 -1.22 4.80
C ARG A 97 1.43 -0.43 5.30
N VAL A 98 2.62 -0.99 5.22
CA VAL A 98 3.84 -0.36 5.75
C VAL A 98 4.08 1.02 5.14
N GLY A 99 3.77 1.22 3.86
CA GLY A 99 3.88 2.53 3.20
C GLY A 99 3.05 3.64 3.83
N THR A 100 2.00 3.31 4.62
CA THR A 100 1.14 4.28 5.30
C THR A 100 1.55 4.55 6.75
N VAL A 101 2.54 3.81 7.28
CA VAL A 101 3.05 3.96 8.65
C VAL A 101 4.11 5.05 8.70
N ARG A 102 4.04 5.93 9.68
CA ARG A 102 5.05 6.98 9.89
C ARG A 102 6.42 6.39 10.24
N GLN A 103 6.44 5.36 11.11
CA GLN A 103 7.64 4.64 11.54
C GLN A 103 8.10 3.55 10.55
N ARG A 104 7.72 3.62 9.28
CA ARG A 104 7.98 2.59 8.26
C ARG A 104 9.45 2.19 8.11
N ALA A 105 10.38 3.08 8.43
CA ALA A 105 11.81 2.78 8.36
C ALA A 105 12.25 1.68 9.36
N ALA A 106 11.51 1.51 10.47
CA ALA A 106 11.75 0.46 11.46
C ALA A 106 11.07 -0.86 11.09
N LEU A 107 10.19 -0.89 10.09
CA LEU A 107 9.41 -2.06 9.69
C LEU A 107 10.08 -2.77 8.49
N VAL A 108 11.28 -3.27 8.70
CA VAL A 108 12.03 -4.00 7.66
C VAL A 108 11.40 -5.39 7.48
N PRO A 109 11.03 -5.80 6.24
CA PRO A 109 10.45 -7.11 6.00
C PRO A 109 11.41 -8.25 6.39
N GLN A 110 10.89 -9.20 7.18
CA GLN A 110 11.64 -10.39 7.64
C GLN A 110 11.26 -11.64 6.81
N VAL A 111 10.06 -11.67 6.24
CA VAL A 111 9.50 -12.84 5.55
C VAL A 111 8.90 -12.44 4.21
N GLN A 112 9.06 -13.33 3.23
CA GLN A 112 8.37 -13.24 1.94
C GLN A 112 7.43 -14.44 1.79
N ILE A 113 6.21 -14.20 1.33
CA ILE A 113 5.18 -15.24 1.12
C ILE A 113 4.62 -15.20 -0.30
N SER A 114 3.98 -16.31 -0.71
CA SER A 114 3.39 -16.48 -2.05
C SER A 114 4.43 -16.34 -3.17
N LEU A 115 5.57 -16.99 -3.00
CA LEU A 115 6.70 -16.90 -3.93
C LEU A 115 6.41 -17.53 -5.29
N THR A 116 5.45 -18.46 -5.38
CA THR A 116 5.04 -19.09 -6.65
C THR A 116 4.44 -18.11 -7.66
N THR A 117 3.88 -17.00 -7.15
CA THR A 117 3.31 -15.92 -7.97
C THR A 117 4.20 -14.68 -8.02
N ARG A 118 5.43 -14.78 -7.48
CA ARG A 118 6.41 -13.72 -7.56
C ARG A 118 6.73 -13.42 -9.03
N LEU A 119 6.64 -12.16 -9.40
CA LEU A 119 7.12 -11.73 -10.71
C LEU A 119 8.62 -12.00 -10.77
N ALA A 120 9.06 -12.70 -11.82
CA ALA A 120 10.47 -13.08 -11.97
C ALA A 120 11.36 -11.84 -11.79
N ASP A 121 12.44 -12.02 -11.04
CA ASP A 121 13.48 -11.02 -10.95
C ASP A 121 13.99 -10.75 -12.37
N ARG A 122 13.66 -9.61 -12.92
CA ARG A 122 14.39 -9.13 -14.09
C ARG A 122 15.85 -8.96 -13.68
N PRO A 123 16.81 -9.34 -14.55
CA PRO A 123 18.21 -9.16 -14.24
C PRO A 123 18.43 -7.73 -13.77
N ARG A 124 19.09 -7.59 -12.63
CA ARG A 124 19.33 -6.38 -11.85
C ARG A 124 19.03 -5.11 -12.64
N LEU A 125 17.97 -4.41 -12.25
CA LEU A 125 17.85 -3.00 -12.59
C LEU A 125 19.09 -2.35 -11.97
N HIS A 126 20.12 -2.10 -12.77
CA HIS A 126 21.24 -1.30 -12.32
C HIS A 126 20.62 0.02 -11.86
N SER A 127 20.75 0.35 -10.57
CA SER A 127 20.42 1.69 -10.11
C SER A 127 21.30 2.60 -10.97
N GLN A 128 20.69 3.38 -11.83
CA GLN A 128 21.38 4.49 -12.49
C GLN A 128 21.57 5.57 -11.41
N ALA A 129 22.48 5.27 -10.48
CA ALA A 129 22.94 6.26 -9.53
C ALA A 129 23.59 7.36 -10.39
N GLY A 130 22.95 8.53 -10.43
CA GLY A 130 23.56 9.73 -11.00
C GLY A 130 22.88 10.37 -12.21
N LYS A 131 21.79 9.82 -12.76
CA LYS A 131 20.99 10.59 -13.74
C LYS A 131 19.68 11.01 -13.10
N ALA A 132 19.64 12.26 -12.63
CA ALA A 132 18.39 12.93 -12.33
C ALA A 132 17.57 12.95 -13.62
N VAL A 133 16.55 12.08 -13.71
CA VAL A 133 15.57 12.15 -14.78
C VAL A 133 14.72 13.38 -14.46
N SER A 134 14.98 14.51 -15.11
CA SER A 134 14.06 15.63 -15.01
C SER A 134 12.73 15.19 -15.60
N TYR A 135 11.67 15.32 -14.84
CA TYR A 135 10.30 14.96 -15.27
C TYR A 135 9.86 15.67 -16.56
N GLY A 136 10.58 16.70 -17.02
CA GLY A 136 10.35 17.41 -18.26
C GLY A 136 10.73 16.66 -19.54
N ALA A 137 11.48 15.56 -19.46
CA ALA A 137 11.97 14.84 -20.65
C ALA A 137 11.07 13.68 -21.11
N LEU A 138 10.05 13.30 -20.34
CA LEU A 138 9.18 12.13 -20.64
C LEU A 138 7.91 12.47 -21.43
N ILE A 139 7.63 13.75 -21.72
CA ILE A 139 6.46 14.16 -22.53
C ILE A 139 6.89 14.45 -23.98
N ARG A 140 7.59 13.54 -24.61
CA ARG A 140 7.67 13.42 -26.07
C ARG A 140 7.12 12.08 -26.52
N MET A 141 5.90 11.76 -26.13
CA MET A 141 5.10 10.78 -26.87
C MET A 141 4.38 11.51 -28.00
N ARG A 142 4.69 11.08 -29.21
CA ARG A 142 4.12 11.61 -30.45
C ARG A 142 2.60 11.57 -30.38
N GLY A 143 1.91 12.71 -30.50
CA GLY A 143 0.52 12.75 -30.91
C GLY A 143 -0.52 13.21 -29.91
N ILE A 144 -0.19 13.91 -28.81
CA ILE A 144 -1.20 14.55 -27.95
C ILE A 144 -1.12 16.07 -28.18
N SER A 145 -2.22 16.65 -28.66
CA SER A 145 -2.33 18.09 -28.92
C SER A 145 -2.15 18.90 -27.63
N SER A 146 -1.63 20.12 -27.77
CA SER A 146 -1.25 21.04 -26.70
C SER A 146 -2.38 21.48 -25.76
N GLU A 147 -3.63 21.12 -26.02
CA GLU A 147 -4.78 21.49 -25.20
C GLU A 147 -4.98 20.60 -23.95
N ALA A 148 -4.58 19.33 -23.99
CA ALA A 148 -4.74 18.43 -22.86
C ALA A 148 -3.75 18.72 -21.70
N CYS A 149 -2.70 19.49 -21.94
CA CYS A 149 -1.67 19.77 -20.94
C CYS A 149 -2.04 20.95 -19.98
N ARG A 150 -3.01 21.77 -20.33
CA ARG A 150 -3.38 22.95 -19.50
C ARG A 150 -4.26 22.63 -18.29
N VAL A 151 -4.94 21.50 -18.27
CA VAL A 151 -5.87 21.14 -17.19
C VAL A 151 -5.13 20.50 -15.98
N ALA A 152 -3.95 19.93 -16.17
CA ALA A 152 -3.21 19.27 -15.11
C ALA A 152 -2.40 20.20 -14.20
N SER A 153 -2.20 21.47 -14.57
CA SER A 153 -1.35 22.43 -13.82
C SER A 153 -2.10 23.29 -12.79
N MET A 154 -3.41 23.13 -12.62
CA MET A 154 -4.21 24.03 -11.79
C MET A 154 -4.59 23.47 -10.41
N HIS A 155 -4.04 22.35 -9.95
CA HIS A 155 -4.42 21.73 -8.66
C HIS A 155 -3.25 21.28 -7.79
N PHE A 156 -2.15 22.03 -7.78
CA PHE A 156 -1.10 21.87 -6.76
C PHE A 156 -0.65 23.25 -6.27
N SER A 157 -1.38 23.75 -5.32
CA SER A 157 -0.93 24.77 -4.34
C SER A 157 -1.36 24.32 -2.97
#